data_7eb5c9ea9865b79339827bc0fd5011bb
#
_entry.id   7eb5c9ea9865b79339827bc0fd5011bb
#
_cell.length_a   1.000
_cell.length_b   1.000
_cell.length_c   1.000
_cell.angle_alpha   90.00
_cell.angle_beta   90.00
_cell.angle_gamma   90.00
#
_symmetry.space_group_name_H-M   'P 1'
#
loop_
_entity.id
_entity.type
_entity.pdbx_description
1 polymer ?
#
loop_
_entity_poly.entity_id
_entity_poly.type
_entity_poly.pdbx_seq_one_letter_code
_entity_poly.pdbx_strand_id
1 'polypeptide(L)'
;NSIKNPDIFIKTNIYGTWNLLNSAYKTWFLEPFLKKDEFKQSFFYQISTDEVYGSLGENGKFTEDNAYAPNSPYSASKASADMLVRSYHHTYGLNAVISNCSNNYGPFQHDEKLIPTIIRNALNNAQIPIYGDGKNIRDWLYVKDHCVAIESIYKYAFEKIKENNSFFDVFNIGTNEEWQNIDIANKICSYLDNVLPKNTSYKEQITFVKDRAGHDRRYAIDPTKLQRVIGWKAQENFNSGLDKTIQWYIKKYKG
;
A
#
# COMPACT_ATOMS: atom_id res chain seq x y z
N ASN A 1 -12.30 3.64 8.55
CA ASN A 1 -12.21 4.95 9.22
C ASN A 1 -12.59 6.11 8.30
N SER A 2 -12.12 6.15 7.03
CA SER A 2 -12.41 7.27 6.10
C SER A 2 -13.90 7.47 5.78
N ILE A 3 -14.72 6.42 5.85
CA ILE A 3 -16.17 6.51 5.66
C ILE A 3 -16.85 7.22 6.84
N LYS A 4 -16.35 7.01 8.07
CA LYS A 4 -16.90 7.62 9.29
C LYS A 4 -16.39 9.03 9.52
N ASN A 5 -15.14 9.31 9.17
CA ASN A 5 -14.50 10.60 9.36
C ASN A 5 -13.55 10.89 8.17
N PRO A 6 -14.06 11.41 7.06
CA PRO A 6 -13.23 11.71 5.88
C PRO A 6 -12.31 12.92 6.09
N ASP A 7 -12.65 13.84 6.98
CA ASP A 7 -11.94 15.11 7.19
C ASP A 7 -10.45 14.91 7.52
N ILE A 8 -10.13 13.96 8.40
CA ILE A 8 -8.74 13.68 8.77
C ILE A 8 -7.91 13.20 7.57
N PHE A 9 -8.51 12.43 6.65
CA PHE A 9 -7.81 11.96 5.44
C PHE A 9 -7.57 13.09 4.44
N ILE A 10 -8.54 13.99 4.27
CA ILE A 10 -8.40 15.19 3.44
C ILE A 10 -7.30 16.08 3.99
N LYS A 11 -7.34 16.39 5.28
CA LYS A 11 -6.32 17.23 5.94
C LYS A 11 -4.92 16.62 5.87
N THR A 12 -4.80 15.33 6.17
CA THR A 12 -3.49 14.67 6.20
C THR A 12 -2.96 14.39 4.80
N ASN A 13 -3.76 13.77 3.92
CA ASN A 13 -3.25 13.31 2.64
C ASN A 13 -3.21 14.43 1.58
N ILE A 14 -4.18 15.33 1.53
CA ILE A 14 -4.20 16.40 0.54
C ILE A 14 -3.45 17.62 1.07
N TYR A 15 -3.90 18.18 2.18
CA TYR A 15 -3.29 19.38 2.75
C TYR A 15 -1.86 19.13 3.22
N GLY A 16 -1.61 17.99 3.86
CA GLY A 16 -0.26 17.61 4.31
C GLY A 16 0.70 17.46 3.14
N THR A 17 0.30 16.78 2.06
CA THR A 17 1.13 16.64 0.85
C THR A 17 1.37 18.01 0.19
N TRP A 18 0.31 18.82 0.02
CA TRP A 18 0.48 20.17 -0.50
C TRP A 18 1.46 21.01 0.33
N ASN A 19 1.37 20.95 1.66
CA ASN A 19 2.26 21.71 2.55
C ASN A 19 3.72 21.29 2.39
N LEU A 20 3.99 19.98 2.29
CA LEU A 20 5.34 19.47 2.04
C LEU A 20 5.87 19.87 0.66
N LEU A 21 5.04 19.75 -0.39
CA LEU A 21 5.39 20.19 -1.74
C LEU A 21 5.71 21.68 -1.81
N ASN A 22 4.86 22.50 -1.17
CA ASN A 22 5.05 23.95 -1.13
C ASN A 22 6.32 24.32 -0.34
N SER A 23 6.61 23.63 0.74
CA SER A 23 7.85 23.81 1.51
C SER A 23 9.07 23.42 0.70
N ALA A 24 9.01 22.27 0.01
CA ALA A 24 10.07 21.84 -0.90
C ALA A 24 10.32 22.86 -2.02
N TYR A 25 9.26 23.32 -2.67
CA TYR A 25 9.37 24.33 -3.72
C TYR A 25 10.02 25.62 -3.21
N LYS A 26 9.51 26.20 -2.13
CA LYS A 26 10.05 27.45 -1.54
C LYS A 26 11.51 27.32 -1.10
N THR A 27 11.91 26.12 -0.66
CA THR A 27 13.28 25.87 -0.20
C THR A 27 14.23 25.60 -1.37
N TRP A 28 13.81 24.79 -2.34
CA TRP A 28 14.69 24.27 -3.37
C TRP A 28 14.79 25.15 -4.62
N PHE A 29 13.80 26.03 -4.86
CA PHE A 29 13.73 26.82 -6.10
C PHE A 29 13.89 28.31 -5.86
N LEU A 30 14.44 29.00 -6.85
CA LEU A 30 14.45 30.46 -6.95
C LEU A 30 13.16 30.95 -7.64
N GLU A 31 12.77 30.26 -8.72
CA GLU A 31 11.56 30.45 -9.50
C GLU A 31 11.18 29.15 -10.22
N PRO A 32 10.04 29.03 -10.88
CA PRO A 32 9.68 27.82 -11.61
C PRO A 32 10.79 27.39 -12.58
N PHE A 33 11.15 26.10 -12.54
CA PHE A 33 12.21 25.46 -13.32
C PHE A 33 13.65 25.91 -13.01
N LEU A 34 13.84 26.89 -12.11
CA LEU A 34 15.15 27.33 -11.67
C LEU A 34 15.45 26.85 -10.24
N LYS A 35 16.02 25.66 -10.16
CA LYS A 35 16.41 25.04 -8.89
C LYS A 35 17.74 25.60 -8.39
N LYS A 36 17.86 25.83 -7.08
CA LYS A 36 19.13 26.23 -6.44
C LYS A 36 20.15 25.11 -6.56
N ASP A 37 21.43 25.44 -6.75
CA ASP A 37 22.51 24.48 -6.98
C ASP A 37 22.62 23.41 -5.90
N GLU A 38 22.50 23.79 -4.63
CA GLU A 38 22.56 22.89 -3.47
C GLU A 38 21.45 21.85 -3.43
N PHE A 39 20.32 22.08 -4.15
CA PHE A 39 19.17 21.18 -4.21
C PHE A 39 18.99 20.50 -5.57
N LYS A 40 19.93 20.61 -6.49
CA LYS A 40 19.81 20.04 -7.86
C LYS A 40 19.36 18.57 -7.87
N GLN A 41 19.84 17.79 -6.91
CA GLN A 41 19.54 16.35 -6.80
C GLN A 41 18.33 16.03 -5.90
N SER A 42 17.72 17.04 -5.26
CA SER A 42 16.55 16.82 -4.40
C SER A 42 15.33 16.44 -5.21
N PHE A 43 14.49 15.55 -4.69
CA PHE A 43 13.22 15.17 -5.30
C PHE A 43 12.21 14.77 -4.25
N PHE A 44 10.94 14.76 -4.63
CA PHE A 44 9.83 14.36 -3.79
C PHE A 44 9.43 12.92 -4.09
N TYR A 45 9.35 12.08 -3.06
CA TYR A 45 8.89 10.71 -3.21
C TYR A 45 7.53 10.56 -2.53
N GLN A 46 6.50 10.30 -3.33
CA GLN A 46 5.13 10.05 -2.88
C GLN A 46 4.87 8.55 -2.79
N ILE A 47 4.60 8.05 -1.59
CA ILE A 47 4.13 6.68 -1.38
C ILE A 47 2.59 6.70 -1.41
N SER A 48 2.02 6.06 -2.43
CA SER A 48 0.59 6.00 -2.70
C SER A 48 0.05 4.56 -2.56
N THR A 49 -1.05 4.25 -3.21
CA THR A 49 -1.79 3.00 -3.09
C THR A 49 -2.43 2.62 -4.43
N ASP A 50 -2.60 1.33 -4.68
CA ASP A 50 -3.35 0.80 -5.82
C ASP A 50 -4.85 1.18 -5.79
N GLU A 51 -5.39 1.51 -4.63
CA GLU A 51 -6.79 1.94 -4.46
C GLU A 51 -7.12 3.21 -5.27
N VAL A 52 -6.11 3.99 -5.72
CA VAL A 52 -6.33 5.17 -6.57
C VAL A 52 -6.88 4.82 -7.95
N TYR A 53 -6.63 3.60 -8.44
CA TYR A 53 -7.12 3.14 -9.74
C TYR A 53 -8.60 2.74 -9.74
N GLY A 54 -9.20 2.48 -8.56
CA GLY A 54 -10.56 2.00 -8.43
C GLY A 54 -10.65 0.48 -8.34
N SER A 55 -11.79 -0.12 -8.72
CA SER A 55 -12.06 -1.55 -8.60
C SER A 55 -11.97 -2.25 -9.95
N LEU A 56 -11.36 -3.43 -9.97
CA LEU A 56 -11.35 -4.33 -11.13
C LEU A 56 -12.54 -5.29 -11.09
N GLY A 57 -12.93 -5.77 -12.28
CA GLY A 57 -13.75 -6.96 -12.44
C GLY A 57 -12.96 -8.25 -12.18
N GLU A 58 -13.40 -9.35 -12.80
CA GLU A 58 -12.77 -10.66 -12.60
C GLU A 58 -11.36 -10.75 -13.19
N ASN A 59 -11.08 -10.01 -14.25
CA ASN A 59 -9.84 -10.07 -15.00
C ASN A 59 -9.12 -8.73 -15.09
N GLY A 60 -7.87 -8.77 -15.55
CA GLY A 60 -7.02 -7.60 -15.77
C GLY A 60 -6.23 -7.17 -14.54
N LYS A 61 -5.34 -6.21 -14.75
CA LYS A 61 -4.52 -5.56 -13.72
C LYS A 61 -4.35 -4.10 -14.09
N PHE A 62 -4.23 -3.25 -13.09
CA PHE A 62 -3.91 -1.84 -13.31
C PHE A 62 -2.42 -1.67 -13.63
N THR A 63 -2.15 -0.96 -14.71
CA THR A 63 -0.82 -0.45 -15.07
C THR A 63 -0.71 1.02 -14.67
N GLU A 64 0.48 1.59 -14.74
CA GLU A 64 0.71 3.00 -14.45
C GLU A 64 0.03 3.97 -15.45
N ASP A 65 -0.40 3.46 -16.61
CA ASP A 65 -1.12 4.22 -17.64
C ASP A 65 -2.64 4.30 -17.39
N ASN A 66 -3.16 3.53 -16.43
CA ASN A 66 -4.57 3.58 -16.11
C ASN A 66 -4.98 4.91 -15.43
N ALA A 67 -6.14 5.44 -15.83
CA ALA A 67 -6.72 6.58 -15.17
C ALA A 67 -7.10 6.26 -13.72
N TYR A 68 -6.95 7.23 -12.83
CA TYR A 68 -7.42 7.11 -11.45
C TYR A 68 -8.94 7.20 -11.38
N ALA A 69 -9.58 6.30 -10.64
CA ALA A 69 -11.03 6.21 -10.44
C ALA A 69 -11.36 5.77 -9.00
N PRO A 70 -10.89 6.51 -7.96
CA PRO A 70 -11.01 6.10 -6.57
C PRO A 70 -12.46 6.06 -6.09
N ASN A 71 -12.84 5.01 -5.33
CA ASN A 71 -14.22 4.78 -4.88
C ASN A 71 -14.47 5.10 -3.39
N SER A 72 -13.46 5.50 -2.64
CA SER A 72 -13.58 5.83 -1.22
C SER A 72 -12.97 7.21 -0.89
N PRO A 73 -13.40 7.88 0.22
CA PRO A 73 -12.75 9.13 0.65
C PRO A 73 -11.24 8.99 0.89
N TYR A 74 -10.78 7.83 1.36
CA TYR A 74 -9.35 7.55 1.52
C TYR A 74 -8.65 7.51 0.17
N SER A 75 -9.11 6.66 -0.75
CA SER A 75 -8.47 6.52 -2.07
C SER A 75 -8.55 7.81 -2.88
N ALA A 76 -9.67 8.57 -2.79
CA ALA A 76 -9.80 9.88 -3.40
C ALA A 76 -8.79 10.89 -2.82
N SER A 77 -8.55 10.88 -1.51
CA SER A 77 -7.55 11.75 -0.89
C SER A 77 -6.12 11.41 -1.30
N LYS A 78 -5.82 10.11 -1.51
CA LYS A 78 -4.51 9.66 -2.02
C LYS A 78 -4.33 10.03 -3.49
N ALA A 79 -5.34 9.81 -4.32
CA ALA A 79 -5.33 10.22 -5.73
C ALA A 79 -5.14 11.75 -5.89
N SER A 80 -5.80 12.54 -5.04
CA SER A 80 -5.62 14.00 -5.02
C SER A 80 -4.18 14.40 -4.65
N ALA A 81 -3.58 13.72 -3.68
CA ALA A 81 -2.17 13.94 -3.32
C ALA A 81 -1.23 13.63 -4.50
N ASP A 82 -1.45 12.53 -5.20
CA ASP A 82 -0.65 12.14 -6.37
C ASP A 82 -0.79 13.16 -7.51
N MET A 83 -2.01 13.68 -7.75
CA MET A 83 -2.24 14.74 -8.72
C MET A 83 -1.54 16.05 -8.33
N LEU A 84 -1.47 16.39 -7.05
CA LEU A 84 -0.68 17.54 -6.57
C LEU A 84 0.80 17.34 -6.87
N VAL A 85 1.37 16.17 -6.56
CA VAL A 85 2.77 15.86 -6.86
C VAL A 85 3.06 16.02 -8.36
N ARG A 86 2.21 15.43 -9.21
CA ARG A 86 2.31 15.56 -10.66
C ARG A 86 2.23 17.03 -11.11
N SER A 87 1.30 17.82 -10.55
CA SER A 87 1.14 19.23 -10.90
C SER A 87 2.37 20.06 -10.54
N TYR A 88 3.02 19.79 -9.40
CA TYR A 88 4.24 20.48 -9.00
C TYR A 88 5.42 20.16 -9.91
N HIS A 89 5.50 18.96 -10.45
CA HIS A 89 6.48 18.64 -11.49
C HIS A 89 6.23 19.47 -12.75
N HIS A 90 5.02 19.43 -13.29
CA HIS A 90 4.71 20.10 -14.56
C HIS A 90 4.68 21.61 -14.48
N THR A 91 4.34 22.20 -13.32
CA THR A 91 4.22 23.65 -13.17
C THR A 91 5.52 24.30 -12.70
N TYR A 92 6.25 23.62 -11.82
CA TYR A 92 7.41 24.20 -11.15
C TYR A 92 8.74 23.50 -11.46
N GLY A 93 8.71 22.36 -12.17
CA GLY A 93 9.92 21.57 -12.43
C GLY A 93 10.42 20.76 -11.23
N LEU A 94 9.55 20.52 -10.23
CA LEU A 94 9.92 19.75 -9.05
C LEU A 94 10.09 18.27 -9.43
N ASN A 95 11.30 17.73 -9.26
CA ASN A 95 11.56 16.32 -9.50
C ASN A 95 10.75 15.46 -8.54
N ALA A 96 10.05 14.44 -9.03
CA ALA A 96 9.25 13.58 -8.18
C ALA A 96 9.11 12.15 -8.71
N VAL A 97 8.81 11.23 -7.80
CA VAL A 97 8.39 9.87 -8.12
C VAL A 97 7.20 9.48 -7.25
N ILE A 98 6.29 8.71 -7.83
CA ILE A 98 5.12 8.14 -7.14
C ILE A 98 5.24 6.62 -7.17
N SER A 99 4.94 5.96 -6.06
CA SER A 99 4.77 4.51 -6.05
C SER A 99 3.37 4.14 -5.55
N ASN A 100 2.65 3.33 -6.33
CA ASN A 100 1.36 2.75 -5.97
C ASN A 100 1.58 1.31 -5.54
N CYS A 101 1.40 1.03 -4.24
CA CYS A 101 1.63 -0.31 -3.73
C CYS A 101 0.32 -1.06 -3.51
N SER A 102 0.37 -2.38 -3.66
CA SER A 102 -0.69 -3.30 -3.27
C SER A 102 -0.78 -3.44 -1.75
N ASN A 103 -1.69 -4.31 -1.26
CA ASN A 103 -1.95 -4.45 0.17
C ASN A 103 -0.72 -4.96 0.93
N ASN A 104 -0.15 -4.12 1.76
CA ASN A 104 0.99 -4.48 2.60
C ASN A 104 0.56 -5.35 3.79
N TYR A 105 1.42 -6.29 4.18
CA TYR A 105 1.30 -7.05 5.40
C TYR A 105 2.68 -7.36 5.99
N GLY A 106 2.74 -7.67 7.28
CA GLY A 106 4.00 -7.98 7.95
C GLY A 106 4.07 -7.45 9.37
N PRO A 107 5.25 -7.55 10.01
CA PRO A 107 5.54 -6.96 11.31
C PRO A 107 5.18 -5.47 11.37
N PHE A 108 4.74 -5.01 12.55
CA PHE A 108 4.40 -3.61 12.86
C PHE A 108 3.17 -3.04 12.12
N GLN A 109 2.44 -3.83 11.34
CA GLN A 109 1.19 -3.35 10.75
C GLN A 109 0.19 -2.98 11.85
N HIS A 110 -0.56 -1.88 11.64
CA HIS A 110 -1.55 -1.40 12.59
C HIS A 110 -2.62 -2.46 12.90
N ASP A 111 -2.94 -2.64 14.19
CA ASP A 111 -3.77 -3.74 14.71
C ASP A 111 -5.22 -3.76 14.20
N GLU A 112 -5.70 -2.68 13.55
CA GLU A 112 -7.03 -2.63 12.90
C GLU A 112 -7.08 -3.28 11.51
N LYS A 113 -5.92 -3.59 10.92
CA LYS A 113 -5.85 -4.21 9.59
C LYS A 113 -6.22 -5.69 9.65
N LEU A 114 -6.58 -6.27 8.49
CA LEU A 114 -7.16 -7.62 8.39
C LEU A 114 -6.31 -8.68 9.11
N ILE A 115 -5.06 -8.86 8.70
CA ILE A 115 -4.18 -9.92 9.23
C ILE A 115 -3.92 -9.76 10.74
N PRO A 116 -3.50 -8.59 11.24
CA PRO A 116 -3.36 -8.39 12.69
C PRO A 116 -4.65 -8.62 13.48
N THR A 117 -5.80 -8.16 12.95
CA THR A 117 -7.11 -8.35 13.60
C THR A 117 -7.46 -9.83 13.73
N ILE A 118 -7.25 -10.62 12.65
CA ILE A 118 -7.51 -12.07 12.67
C ILE A 118 -6.63 -12.73 13.74
N ILE A 119 -5.33 -12.49 13.72
CA ILE A 119 -4.38 -13.12 14.66
C ILE A 119 -4.71 -12.74 16.10
N ARG A 120 -4.91 -11.45 16.38
CA ARG A 120 -5.25 -10.95 17.72
C ARG A 120 -6.55 -11.59 18.25
N ASN A 121 -7.60 -11.58 17.43
CA ASN A 121 -8.89 -12.13 17.83
C ASN A 121 -8.81 -13.65 18.02
N ALA A 122 -8.13 -14.37 17.16
CA ALA A 122 -7.87 -15.79 17.30
C ALA A 122 -7.21 -16.11 18.65
N LEU A 123 -6.11 -15.41 18.98
CA LEU A 123 -5.35 -15.63 20.21
C LEU A 123 -6.12 -15.27 21.48
N ASN A 124 -7.08 -14.33 21.40
CA ASN A 124 -7.92 -13.90 22.52
C ASN A 124 -9.27 -14.64 22.61
N ASN A 125 -9.48 -15.72 21.84
CA ASN A 125 -10.75 -16.43 21.73
C ASN A 125 -11.95 -15.54 21.39
N ALA A 126 -11.71 -14.41 20.69
CA ALA A 126 -12.72 -13.49 20.20
C ALA A 126 -13.19 -13.87 18.80
N GLN A 127 -14.38 -13.39 18.39
CA GLN A 127 -14.86 -13.57 17.03
C GLN A 127 -13.93 -12.93 16.00
N ILE A 128 -13.70 -13.62 14.88
CA ILE A 128 -12.93 -13.15 13.75
C ILE A 128 -13.91 -12.62 12.70
N PRO A 129 -14.12 -11.28 12.60
CA PRO A 129 -15.12 -10.71 11.71
C PRO A 129 -14.63 -10.73 10.25
N ILE A 130 -15.38 -11.36 9.36
CA ILE A 130 -15.18 -11.33 7.92
C ILE A 130 -16.33 -10.54 7.29
N TYR A 131 -16.00 -9.46 6.59
CA TYR A 131 -16.97 -8.57 5.96
C TYR A 131 -17.58 -9.21 4.72
N GLY A 132 -18.92 -9.07 4.57
CA GLY A 132 -19.67 -9.59 3.44
C GLY A 132 -19.55 -11.11 3.31
N ASP A 133 -19.24 -11.60 2.11
CA ASP A 133 -19.00 -13.02 1.81
C ASP A 133 -17.52 -13.45 1.96
N GLY A 134 -16.65 -12.51 2.32
CA GLY A 134 -15.21 -12.74 2.45
C GLY A 134 -14.44 -12.93 1.14
N LYS A 135 -15.10 -12.83 0.00
CA LYS A 135 -14.51 -13.10 -1.32
C LYS A 135 -13.87 -11.88 -2.01
N ASN A 136 -13.69 -10.77 -1.26
CA ASN A 136 -12.92 -9.64 -1.77
C ASN A 136 -11.47 -10.06 -1.96
N ILE A 137 -10.91 -9.77 -3.14
CA ILE A 137 -9.57 -10.18 -3.56
C ILE A 137 -8.62 -9.00 -3.44
N ARG A 138 -7.43 -9.26 -2.92
CA ARG A 138 -6.32 -8.29 -2.81
C ARG A 138 -5.02 -8.96 -3.24
N ASP A 139 -4.17 -8.19 -3.90
CA ASP A 139 -2.76 -8.53 -4.08
C ASP A 139 -2.00 -8.17 -2.80
N TRP A 140 -1.17 -9.08 -2.29
CA TRP A 140 -0.53 -8.96 -0.98
C TRP A 140 0.97 -8.87 -1.07
N LEU A 141 1.53 -7.78 -0.55
CA LEU A 141 2.94 -7.44 -0.59
C LEU A 141 3.55 -7.49 0.82
N TYR A 142 4.57 -8.31 1.01
CA TYR A 142 5.29 -8.36 2.28
C TYR A 142 6.05 -7.05 2.54
N VAL A 143 5.91 -6.50 3.74
CA VAL A 143 6.39 -5.14 4.04
C VAL A 143 7.89 -4.93 3.81
N LYS A 144 8.74 -5.95 4.05
CA LYS A 144 10.18 -5.82 3.77
C LYS A 144 10.46 -5.71 2.27
N ASP A 145 9.74 -6.46 1.44
CA ASP A 145 9.87 -6.36 -0.01
C ASP A 145 9.42 -4.99 -0.52
N HIS A 146 8.36 -4.43 0.10
CA HIS A 146 7.95 -3.05 -0.20
C HIS A 146 9.04 -2.04 0.17
N CYS A 147 9.67 -2.16 1.34
CA CYS A 147 10.77 -1.28 1.74
C CYS A 147 11.96 -1.36 0.75
N VAL A 148 12.30 -2.56 0.30
CA VAL A 148 13.36 -2.76 -0.71
C VAL A 148 12.96 -2.14 -2.06
N ALA A 149 11.67 -2.25 -2.46
CA ALA A 149 11.16 -1.60 -3.66
C ALA A 149 11.31 -0.07 -3.58
N ILE A 150 10.88 0.53 -2.46
CA ILE A 150 11.01 1.98 -2.20
C ILE A 150 12.48 2.42 -2.33
N GLU A 151 13.40 1.71 -1.68
CA GLU A 151 14.83 2.02 -1.74
C GLU A 151 15.38 1.90 -3.17
N SER A 152 14.95 0.88 -3.91
CA SER A 152 15.40 0.66 -5.29
C SER A 152 14.89 1.75 -6.23
N ILE A 153 13.61 2.15 -6.09
CA ILE A 153 13.02 3.27 -6.84
C ILE A 153 13.73 4.59 -6.48
N TYR A 154 14.02 4.81 -5.19
CA TYR A 154 14.76 6.00 -4.76
C TYR A 154 16.14 6.10 -5.43
N LYS A 155 16.92 5.01 -5.41
CA LYS A 155 18.25 4.96 -6.05
C LYS A 155 18.15 5.22 -7.55
N TYR A 156 17.19 4.59 -8.22
CA TYR A 156 16.94 4.79 -9.64
C TYR A 156 16.59 6.26 -9.98
N ALA A 157 15.64 6.85 -9.25
CA ALA A 157 15.24 8.24 -9.43
C ALA A 157 16.42 9.20 -9.22
N PHE A 158 17.22 8.96 -8.18
CA PHE A 158 18.40 9.77 -7.86
C PHE A 158 19.42 9.77 -9.00
N GLU A 159 19.73 8.60 -9.60
CA GLU A 159 20.66 8.53 -10.72
C GLU A 159 20.07 9.19 -11.99
N LYS A 160 18.77 9.01 -12.25
CA LYS A 160 18.11 9.67 -13.39
C LYS A 160 18.11 11.20 -13.29
N ILE A 161 17.97 11.73 -12.08
CA ILE A 161 18.04 13.18 -11.85
C ILE A 161 19.46 13.72 -12.08
N LYS A 162 20.49 12.98 -11.70
CA LYS A 162 21.88 13.34 -12.00
C LYS A 162 22.15 13.41 -13.52
N GLU A 163 21.57 12.46 -14.27
CA GLU A 163 21.75 12.38 -15.72
C GLU A 163 21.01 13.51 -16.47
N ASN A 164 19.77 13.82 -16.08
CA ASN A 164 18.84 14.61 -16.89
C ASN A 164 18.36 15.92 -16.25
N ASN A 165 18.69 16.19 -14.99
CA ASN A 165 18.21 17.33 -14.19
C ASN A 165 16.67 17.43 -14.03
N SER A 166 15.89 16.62 -14.74
CA SER A 166 14.43 16.57 -14.66
C SER A 166 13.95 15.12 -14.61
N PHE A 167 13.08 14.79 -13.66
CA PHE A 167 12.56 13.44 -13.49
C PHE A 167 11.17 13.43 -12.88
N PHE A 168 10.27 12.73 -13.53
CA PHE A 168 8.98 12.33 -12.98
C PHE A 168 8.63 10.94 -13.49
N ASP A 169 8.27 10.04 -12.57
CA ASP A 169 7.80 8.72 -12.95
C ASP A 169 6.84 8.14 -11.91
N VAL A 170 6.07 7.11 -12.30
CA VAL A 170 5.15 6.36 -11.45
C VAL A 170 5.50 4.89 -11.55
N PHE A 171 5.49 4.16 -10.42
CA PHE A 171 5.76 2.73 -10.36
C PHE A 171 4.70 2.00 -9.55
N ASN A 172 4.17 0.92 -10.09
CA ASN A 172 3.33 -0.02 -9.37
C ASN A 172 4.21 -1.06 -8.65
N ILE A 173 3.93 -1.29 -7.36
CA ILE A 173 4.64 -2.27 -6.51
C ILE A 173 3.65 -3.33 -6.06
N GLY A 174 3.69 -4.51 -6.69
CA GLY A 174 2.84 -5.66 -6.41
C GLY A 174 3.58 -6.98 -6.61
N THR A 175 2.94 -8.07 -6.24
CA THR A 175 3.55 -9.41 -6.26
C THR A 175 2.81 -10.39 -7.14
N ASN A 176 1.59 -10.05 -7.58
CA ASN A 176 0.64 -10.95 -8.22
C ASN A 176 0.17 -12.11 -7.30
N GLU A 177 0.25 -11.92 -5.99
CA GLU A 177 -0.22 -12.86 -4.95
C GLU A 177 -1.63 -12.47 -4.50
N GLU A 178 -2.61 -12.82 -5.33
CA GLU A 178 -4.02 -12.49 -5.11
C GLU A 178 -4.70 -13.52 -4.20
N TRP A 179 -5.27 -13.05 -3.07
CA TRP A 179 -5.96 -13.90 -2.09
C TRP A 179 -7.29 -13.31 -1.68
N GLN A 180 -8.30 -14.18 -1.48
CA GLN A 180 -9.57 -13.79 -0.87
C GLN A 180 -9.38 -13.60 0.64
N ASN A 181 -10.12 -12.66 1.23
CA ASN A 181 -10.04 -12.39 2.68
C ASN A 181 -10.37 -13.65 3.52
N ILE A 182 -11.35 -14.45 3.08
CA ILE A 182 -11.71 -15.70 3.78
C ILE A 182 -10.60 -16.76 3.73
N ASP A 183 -9.87 -16.84 2.62
CA ASP A 183 -8.77 -17.80 2.48
C ASP A 183 -7.61 -17.42 3.40
N ILE A 184 -7.33 -16.12 3.54
CA ILE A 184 -6.33 -15.62 4.49
C ILE A 184 -6.72 -15.97 5.92
N ALA A 185 -7.99 -15.76 6.30
CA ALA A 185 -8.47 -16.12 7.63
C ALA A 185 -8.32 -17.62 7.90
N ASN A 186 -8.69 -18.46 6.94
CA ASN A 186 -8.54 -19.91 7.04
C ASN A 186 -7.07 -20.35 7.16
N LYS A 187 -6.15 -19.72 6.39
CA LYS A 187 -4.71 -20.01 6.49
C LYS A 187 -4.15 -19.64 7.87
N ILE A 188 -4.48 -18.45 8.39
CA ILE A 188 -4.04 -18.03 9.72
C ILE A 188 -4.57 -18.97 10.81
N CYS A 189 -5.86 -19.31 10.76
CA CYS A 189 -6.46 -20.25 11.72
C CYS A 189 -5.79 -21.63 11.64
N SER A 190 -5.57 -22.17 10.45
CA SER A 190 -4.88 -23.45 10.27
C SER A 190 -3.44 -23.42 10.78
N TYR A 191 -2.72 -22.33 10.58
CA TYR A 191 -1.37 -22.17 11.12
C TYR A 191 -1.40 -22.18 12.67
N LEU A 192 -2.36 -21.44 13.28
CA LEU A 192 -2.51 -21.37 14.73
C LEU A 192 -2.94 -22.72 15.32
N ASP A 193 -3.83 -23.47 14.65
CA ASP A 193 -4.22 -24.82 15.07
C ASP A 193 -3.01 -25.77 15.17
N ASN A 194 -1.98 -25.59 14.29
CA ASN A 194 -0.78 -26.39 14.32
C ASN A 194 0.22 -25.96 15.40
N VAL A 195 0.44 -24.64 15.59
CA VAL A 195 1.53 -24.14 16.47
C VAL A 195 1.06 -23.85 17.91
N LEU A 196 -0.23 -23.59 18.10
CA LEU A 196 -0.87 -23.30 19.39
C LEU A 196 -2.22 -24.03 19.49
N PRO A 197 -2.23 -25.37 19.44
CA PRO A 197 -3.47 -26.14 19.43
C PRO A 197 -4.32 -25.90 20.67
N LYS A 198 -5.65 -25.94 20.48
CA LYS A 198 -6.65 -25.87 21.53
C LYS A 198 -7.75 -26.91 21.28
N ASN A 199 -8.73 -27.05 22.19
CA ASN A 199 -9.79 -28.08 22.09
C ASN A 199 -10.68 -27.94 20.83
N THR A 200 -10.81 -26.71 20.29
CA THR A 200 -11.59 -26.40 19.09
C THR A 200 -10.74 -25.65 18.09
N SER A 201 -11.01 -25.80 16.80
CA SER A 201 -10.27 -25.08 15.76
C SER A 201 -10.48 -23.57 15.88
N TYR A 202 -9.44 -22.79 15.60
CA TYR A 202 -9.54 -21.34 15.47
C TYR A 202 -10.51 -20.90 14.37
N LYS A 203 -10.78 -21.76 13.37
CA LYS A 203 -11.76 -21.50 12.30
C LYS A 203 -13.18 -21.33 12.83
N GLU A 204 -13.51 -21.95 13.97
CA GLU A 204 -14.84 -21.80 14.61
C GLU A 204 -15.11 -20.38 15.11
N GLN A 205 -14.07 -19.55 15.24
CA GLN A 205 -14.19 -18.14 15.60
C GLN A 205 -14.56 -17.23 14.43
N ILE A 206 -14.51 -17.74 13.17
CA ILE A 206 -14.82 -16.94 11.98
C ILE A 206 -16.33 -16.63 11.96
N THR A 207 -16.66 -15.35 11.84
CA THR A 207 -18.04 -14.86 11.80
C THR A 207 -18.21 -13.88 10.66
N PHE A 208 -19.20 -14.09 9.81
CA PHE A 208 -19.53 -13.16 8.74
C PHE A 208 -20.33 -11.98 9.28
N VAL A 209 -19.92 -10.77 8.94
CA VAL A 209 -20.57 -9.53 9.36
C VAL A 209 -21.01 -8.72 8.15
N LYS A 210 -21.93 -7.75 8.38
CA LYS A 210 -22.41 -6.85 7.30
C LYS A 210 -21.24 -6.18 6.59
N ASP A 211 -21.28 -6.17 5.26
CA ASP A 211 -20.25 -5.54 4.46
C ASP A 211 -20.23 -4.01 4.63
N ARG A 212 -19.07 -3.42 4.40
CA ARG A 212 -18.88 -1.96 4.47
C ARG A 212 -19.29 -1.30 3.14
N ALA A 213 -19.77 -0.06 3.20
CA ALA A 213 -20.07 0.72 2.01
C ALA A 213 -18.80 0.96 1.18
N GLY A 214 -18.91 0.92 -0.14
CA GLY A 214 -17.79 1.16 -1.06
C GLY A 214 -16.66 0.12 -0.94
N HIS A 215 -17.00 -1.14 -0.63
CA HIS A 215 -16.02 -2.21 -0.53
C HIS A 215 -15.71 -2.78 -1.91
N ASP A 216 -14.64 -2.30 -2.52
CA ASP A 216 -14.19 -2.76 -3.82
C ASP A 216 -13.94 -4.27 -3.85
N ARG A 217 -14.38 -4.91 -4.93
CA ARG A 217 -14.33 -6.37 -5.05
C ARG A 217 -12.91 -6.90 -5.24
N ARG A 218 -12.13 -6.27 -6.12
CA ARG A 218 -10.79 -6.75 -6.46
C ARG A 218 -9.83 -5.61 -6.74
N TYR A 219 -8.63 -5.72 -6.20
CA TYR A 219 -7.46 -4.93 -6.55
C TYR A 219 -6.35 -5.85 -7.03
N ALA A 220 -5.78 -5.53 -8.18
CA ALA A 220 -4.57 -6.17 -8.69
C ALA A 220 -3.82 -5.17 -9.57
N ILE A 221 -2.51 -5.07 -9.37
CA ILE A 221 -1.64 -4.18 -10.13
C ILE A 221 -0.57 -4.96 -10.88
N ASP A 222 -0.11 -4.38 -11.99
CA ASP A 222 0.96 -4.96 -12.79
C ASP A 222 2.31 -4.35 -12.37
N PRO A 223 3.24 -5.13 -11.79
CA PRO A 223 4.57 -4.67 -11.40
C PRO A 223 5.60 -4.76 -12.53
N THR A 224 5.21 -5.10 -13.76
CA THR A 224 6.11 -5.38 -14.88
C THR A 224 7.06 -4.22 -15.18
N LYS A 225 6.57 -2.98 -15.08
CA LYS A 225 7.41 -1.78 -15.29
C LYS A 225 8.55 -1.73 -14.27
N LEU A 226 8.26 -1.92 -12.98
CA LEU A 226 9.26 -1.92 -11.91
C LEU A 226 10.29 -3.03 -12.13
N GLN A 227 9.83 -4.22 -12.50
CA GLN A 227 10.71 -5.35 -12.79
C GLN A 227 11.63 -5.08 -13.99
N ARG A 228 11.09 -4.55 -15.08
CA ARG A 228 11.83 -4.27 -16.30
C ARG A 228 12.85 -3.13 -16.14
N VAL A 229 12.45 -2.04 -15.46
CA VAL A 229 13.23 -0.80 -15.38
C VAL A 229 14.26 -0.85 -14.27
N ILE A 230 13.92 -1.46 -13.13
CA ILE A 230 14.76 -1.43 -11.93
C ILE A 230 15.31 -2.84 -11.59
N GLY A 231 14.70 -3.91 -12.13
CA GLY A 231 15.09 -5.29 -11.83
C GLY A 231 14.56 -5.81 -10.50
N TRP A 232 13.68 -5.05 -9.82
CA TRP A 232 13.14 -5.46 -8.52
C TRP A 232 12.15 -6.62 -8.68
N LYS A 233 12.22 -7.58 -7.74
CA LYS A 233 11.27 -8.68 -7.57
C LYS A 233 11.09 -8.95 -6.09
N ALA A 234 9.86 -9.26 -5.68
CA ALA A 234 9.60 -9.70 -4.30
C ALA A 234 10.40 -10.97 -3.99
N GLN A 235 10.94 -11.05 -2.78
CA GLN A 235 11.70 -12.21 -2.28
C GLN A 235 10.80 -13.19 -1.52
N GLU A 236 9.71 -12.68 -0.91
CA GLU A 236 8.75 -13.50 -0.19
C GLU A 236 7.53 -13.81 -1.06
N ASN A 237 7.10 -15.07 -1.05
CA ASN A 237 5.74 -15.42 -1.46
C ASN A 237 4.78 -15.21 -0.28
N PHE A 238 3.47 -15.25 -0.57
CA PHE A 238 2.47 -14.98 0.46
C PHE A 238 2.56 -15.93 1.66
N ASN A 239 2.79 -17.22 1.44
CA ASN A 239 2.84 -18.20 2.53
C ASN A 239 4.04 -17.96 3.45
N SER A 240 5.26 -17.80 2.91
CA SER A 240 6.48 -17.57 3.70
C SER A 240 6.41 -16.24 4.47
N GLY A 241 5.90 -15.18 3.86
CA GLY A 241 5.70 -13.89 4.52
C GLY A 241 4.60 -13.95 5.59
N LEU A 242 3.51 -14.70 5.35
CA LEU A 242 2.43 -14.87 6.31
C LEU A 242 2.91 -15.62 7.56
N ASP A 243 3.66 -16.70 7.41
CA ASP A 243 4.23 -17.45 8.53
C ASP A 243 5.11 -16.57 9.43
N LYS A 244 6.00 -15.77 8.83
CA LYS A 244 6.83 -14.79 9.56
C LYS A 244 5.97 -13.75 10.28
N THR A 245 4.90 -13.30 9.64
CA THR A 245 3.97 -12.33 10.21
C THR A 245 3.24 -12.90 11.40
N ILE A 246 2.68 -14.12 11.29
CA ILE A 246 1.95 -14.78 12.38
C ILE A 246 2.89 -14.99 13.58
N GLN A 247 4.11 -15.49 13.36
CA GLN A 247 5.09 -15.70 14.42
C GLN A 247 5.42 -14.39 15.16
N TRP A 248 5.56 -13.28 14.42
CA TRP A 248 5.82 -11.98 15.01
C TRP A 248 4.66 -11.50 15.90
N TYR A 249 3.40 -11.65 15.43
CA TYR A 249 2.22 -11.26 16.20
C TYR A 249 1.95 -12.18 17.39
N ILE A 250 2.27 -13.48 17.30
CA ILE A 250 2.23 -14.38 18.48
C ILE A 250 3.15 -13.85 19.57
N LYS A 251 4.39 -13.49 19.24
CA LYS A 251 5.35 -12.89 20.19
C LYS A 251 4.82 -11.56 20.75
N LYS A 252 4.26 -10.71 19.91
CA LYS A 252 3.71 -9.40 20.33
C LYS A 252 2.54 -9.53 21.31
N TYR A 253 1.65 -10.51 21.12
CA TYR A 253 0.41 -10.61 21.90
C TYR A 253 0.47 -11.61 23.05
N LYS A 254 1.43 -12.52 23.07
CA LYS A 254 1.62 -13.54 24.13
C LYS A 254 2.95 -13.46 24.87
N GLY A 255 3.93 -12.71 24.37
CA GLY A 255 5.19 -12.43 25.06
C GLY A 255 5.07 -11.18 25.87
#